data_17f9512037af4e6db59f763046081625
#
_entry.id   17f9512037af4e6db59f763046081625
#
_cell.length_a   1.000
_cell.length_b   1.000
_cell.length_c   1.000
_cell.angle_alpha   90.00
_cell.angle_beta   90.00
_cell.angle_gamma   90.00
#
_symmetry.space_group_name_H-M   'P 1'
#
loop_
_entity.id
_entity.type
_entity.pdbx_description
1 polymer ?
#
loop_
_entity_poly.entity_id
_entity_poly.type
_entity_poly.pdbx_seq_one_letter_code
_entity_poly.pdbx_strand_id
1 'polypeptide(L)'
;MILLVVVATIGVLAYAAFLLAPDSRGDLLPYLMVIVAESILVLHALLSMWTILSSGRNPRDYAAHDAAARLLPRLARGDDTVHLRGAPAQIDVFVTVYGEDPATVRRTVAAAVALQGAHRTWVLDDGKSDDIRAMAAEVGAWYVRRLSSHGAKAGNINHALTLAKGQFFAIFDADFVPSPRFLLETMPIFVHDDVAFVQTPQVYGNLDTVVARGAAYMQTVFYRFIQPGRNRFNAAFCVGTNVVFRRRAIDEIGGIYTDSKSEDVWTALLLHERGWRSVFLPDALAVGEAPETIEAYSKQQLRWATGGFEILLHHNPLSPRRTLTTDQRIQYLVTASFYLAGICPLLLLLVPPLEIYFDLRPMTLETTVLTWALYYAGFYVMQILLAWFAVGSFRWETLTLATVSFPIYAKALWNALTGKDVGWHVTGSATRRSPFNFIIPQTLFFLFLALTTVVAIWRDADNGVFTLATAWNATNTVILGAFVVTALREAHVLAHPKARVVPAGVPTLAAPVTVVARPPAVAEPVAAPVATAPELVPAGGAR
;
A
#
# COMPACT_ATOMS: atom_id res chain seq x y z
N MET A 1 11.69 -5.82 -16.85
CA MET A 1 10.92 -4.74 -16.19
C MET A 1 11.05 -3.40 -16.92
N ILE A 2 12.23 -2.79 -17.04
CA ILE A 2 12.41 -1.46 -17.68
C ILE A 2 11.78 -1.42 -19.08
N LEU A 3 12.10 -2.37 -19.97
CA LEU A 3 11.54 -2.42 -21.32
C LEU A 3 10.00 -2.50 -21.30
N LEU A 4 9.43 -3.34 -20.43
CA LEU A 4 7.98 -3.48 -20.30
C LEU A 4 7.31 -2.17 -19.84
N VAL A 5 7.91 -1.48 -18.85
CA VAL A 5 7.38 -0.20 -18.37
C VAL A 5 7.51 0.90 -19.44
N VAL A 6 8.62 0.93 -20.23
CA VAL A 6 8.77 1.87 -21.35
C VAL A 6 7.72 1.63 -22.42
N VAL A 7 7.50 0.36 -22.80
CA VAL A 7 6.48 0.01 -23.80
C VAL A 7 5.08 0.34 -23.27
N ALA A 8 4.80 0.05 -21.99
CA ALA A 8 3.53 0.43 -21.37
C ALA A 8 3.33 1.96 -21.33
N THR A 9 4.39 2.73 -21.05
CA THR A 9 4.33 4.20 -21.07
C THR A 9 4.00 4.72 -22.46
N ILE A 10 4.62 4.18 -23.51
CA ILE A 10 4.31 4.54 -24.91
C ILE A 10 2.86 4.21 -25.23
N GLY A 11 2.37 3.02 -24.81
CA GLY A 11 0.97 2.61 -25.00
C GLY A 11 -0.01 3.55 -24.30
N VAL A 12 0.28 3.97 -23.06
CA VAL A 12 -0.53 4.94 -22.31
C VAL A 12 -0.58 6.29 -23.00
N LEU A 13 0.56 6.78 -23.50
CA LEU A 13 0.63 8.07 -24.21
C LEU A 13 -0.10 8.02 -25.56
N ALA A 14 0.02 6.91 -26.30
CA ALA A 14 -0.71 6.69 -27.55
C ALA A 14 -2.23 6.65 -27.30
N TYR A 15 -2.65 5.97 -26.24
CA TYR A 15 -4.04 5.94 -25.83
C TYR A 15 -4.56 7.34 -25.45
N ALA A 16 -3.80 8.09 -24.65
CA ALA A 16 -4.17 9.46 -24.28
C ALA A 16 -4.30 10.38 -25.51
N ALA A 17 -3.38 10.27 -26.48
CA ALA A 17 -3.44 11.03 -27.71
C ALA A 17 -4.70 10.69 -28.54
N PHE A 18 -5.05 9.40 -28.64
CA PHE A 18 -6.28 8.95 -29.28
C PHE A 18 -7.53 9.50 -28.59
N LEU A 19 -7.59 9.43 -27.27
CA LEU A 19 -8.73 9.87 -26.47
C LEU A 19 -8.97 11.39 -26.58
N LEU A 20 -7.89 12.17 -26.70
CA LEU A 20 -7.94 13.63 -26.80
C LEU A 20 -8.08 14.14 -28.24
N ALA A 21 -8.02 13.28 -29.25
CA ALA A 21 -8.15 13.68 -30.65
C ALA A 21 -9.55 14.28 -30.92
N PRO A 22 -9.64 15.47 -31.53
CA PRO A 22 -10.95 16.11 -31.82
C PRO A 22 -11.87 15.24 -32.64
N ASP A 23 -11.33 14.51 -33.60
CA ASP A 23 -12.08 13.67 -34.56
C ASP A 23 -12.65 12.39 -33.91
N SER A 24 -12.22 12.04 -32.71
CA SER A 24 -12.74 10.89 -31.95
C SER A 24 -13.95 11.22 -31.08
N ARG A 25 -14.33 12.49 -30.95
CA ARG A 25 -15.41 12.93 -30.03
C ARG A 25 -16.78 12.52 -30.54
N GLY A 26 -17.52 11.82 -29.68
CA GLY A 26 -18.94 11.56 -29.86
C GLY A 26 -19.83 12.57 -29.12
N ASP A 27 -20.91 12.07 -28.52
CA ASP A 27 -21.82 12.89 -27.73
C ASP A 27 -21.16 13.40 -26.46
N LEU A 28 -21.44 14.67 -26.10
CA LEU A 28 -20.74 15.40 -25.06
C LEU A 28 -20.76 14.70 -23.69
N LEU A 29 -21.93 14.21 -23.27
CA LEU A 29 -22.09 13.64 -21.93
C LEU A 29 -21.25 12.37 -21.74
N PRO A 30 -21.42 11.28 -22.53
CA PRO A 30 -20.60 10.08 -22.35
C PRO A 30 -19.12 10.33 -22.69
N TYR A 31 -18.80 11.24 -23.63
CA TYR A 31 -17.42 11.63 -23.88
C TYR A 31 -16.76 12.27 -22.64
N LEU A 32 -17.42 13.23 -21.97
CA LEU A 32 -16.89 13.83 -20.75
C LEU A 32 -16.74 12.80 -19.63
N MET A 33 -17.64 11.84 -19.50
CA MET A 33 -17.51 10.78 -18.50
C MET A 33 -16.26 9.92 -18.74
N VAL A 34 -16.01 9.55 -19.99
CA VAL A 34 -14.83 8.79 -20.38
C VAL A 34 -13.56 9.63 -20.19
N ILE A 35 -13.52 10.87 -20.72
CA ILE A 35 -12.31 11.69 -20.69
C ILE A 35 -11.89 12.03 -19.26
N VAL A 36 -12.82 12.31 -18.36
CA VAL A 36 -12.53 12.58 -16.95
C VAL A 36 -11.99 11.32 -16.26
N ALA A 37 -12.67 10.18 -16.41
CA ALA A 37 -12.24 8.94 -15.80
C ALA A 37 -10.85 8.51 -16.29
N GLU A 38 -10.68 8.46 -17.61
CA GLU A 38 -9.44 7.98 -18.23
C GLU A 38 -8.27 8.94 -18.04
N SER A 39 -8.50 10.27 -17.99
CA SER A 39 -7.43 11.22 -17.67
C SER A 39 -6.86 10.98 -16.27
N ILE A 40 -7.70 10.69 -15.28
CA ILE A 40 -7.27 10.34 -13.93
C ILE A 40 -6.46 9.03 -13.97
N LEU A 41 -6.97 7.99 -14.66
CA LEU A 41 -6.32 6.68 -14.76
C LEU A 41 -4.97 6.79 -15.48
N VAL A 42 -4.91 7.50 -16.60
CA VAL A 42 -3.69 7.74 -17.39
C VAL A 42 -2.64 8.48 -16.55
N LEU A 43 -3.03 9.55 -15.87
CA LEU A 43 -2.12 10.31 -15.01
C LEU A 43 -1.52 9.42 -13.91
N HIS A 44 -2.36 8.66 -13.21
CA HIS A 44 -1.89 7.74 -12.16
C HIS A 44 -1.00 6.62 -12.72
N ALA A 45 -1.32 6.09 -13.91
CA ALA A 45 -0.50 5.09 -14.59
C ALA A 45 0.90 5.64 -14.92
N LEU A 46 0.99 6.84 -15.52
CA LEU A 46 2.26 7.47 -15.88
C LEU A 46 3.13 7.77 -14.64
N LEU A 47 2.53 8.33 -13.59
CA LEU A 47 3.24 8.63 -12.34
C LEU A 47 3.69 7.36 -11.60
N SER A 48 2.88 6.30 -11.64
CA SER A 48 3.25 4.99 -11.10
C SER A 48 4.40 4.36 -11.90
N MET A 49 4.38 4.43 -13.23
CA MET A 49 5.46 3.95 -14.10
C MET A 49 6.77 4.69 -13.85
N TRP A 50 6.71 6.01 -13.70
CA TRP A 50 7.87 6.82 -13.32
C TRP A 50 8.45 6.39 -11.97
N THR A 51 7.60 6.15 -10.97
CA THR A 51 8.01 5.66 -9.65
C THR A 51 8.62 4.26 -9.75
N ILE A 52 8.01 3.33 -10.50
CA ILE A 52 8.50 1.97 -10.71
C ILE A 52 9.88 1.98 -11.41
N LEU A 53 10.08 2.80 -12.43
CA LEU A 53 11.36 2.94 -13.10
C LEU A 53 12.47 3.44 -12.17
N SER A 54 12.10 4.19 -11.13
CA SER A 54 13.03 4.70 -10.12
C SER A 54 13.41 3.65 -9.07
N SER A 55 12.64 2.57 -8.93
CA SER A 55 12.80 1.55 -7.86
C SER A 55 14.11 0.74 -7.96
N GLY A 56 14.71 0.65 -9.15
CA GLY A 56 15.95 -0.10 -9.36
C GLY A 56 17.24 0.70 -9.13
N ARG A 57 17.18 1.95 -8.67
CA ARG A 57 18.30 2.90 -8.71
C ARG A 57 18.63 3.60 -7.39
N ASN A 58 18.37 3.00 -6.23
CA ASN A 58 18.86 3.61 -4.99
C ASN A 58 19.95 2.78 -4.31
N PRO A 59 21.22 2.82 -4.81
CA PRO A 59 22.32 2.08 -4.20
C PRO A 59 22.65 2.59 -2.79
N ARG A 60 22.24 3.82 -2.44
CA ARG A 60 22.64 4.47 -1.19
C ARG A 60 22.05 3.80 0.04
N ASP A 61 20.75 3.43 0.00
CA ASP A 61 20.10 2.78 1.14
C ASP A 61 20.53 1.31 1.27
N TYR A 62 20.74 0.63 0.14
CA TYR A 62 21.24 -0.75 0.14
C TYR A 62 22.73 -0.81 0.53
N ALA A 63 23.57 0.12 0.08
CA ALA A 63 24.97 0.17 0.47
C ALA A 63 25.14 0.41 1.97
N ALA A 64 24.31 1.28 2.57
CA ALA A 64 24.29 1.51 4.01
C ALA A 64 23.86 0.26 4.78
N HIS A 65 22.79 -0.41 4.34
CA HIS A 65 22.32 -1.66 4.91
C HIS A 65 23.36 -2.78 4.80
N ASP A 66 23.98 -2.95 3.62
CA ASP A 66 25.01 -3.97 3.41
C ASP A 66 26.26 -3.71 4.28
N ALA A 67 26.69 -2.46 4.38
CA ALA A 67 27.82 -2.10 5.24
C ALA A 67 27.51 -2.39 6.72
N ALA A 68 26.30 -2.07 7.14
CA ALA A 68 25.86 -2.32 8.53
C ALA A 68 25.58 -3.80 8.79
N ALA A 69 25.02 -4.54 7.83
CA ALA A 69 24.81 -6.00 7.95
C ALA A 69 26.13 -6.78 8.11
N ARG A 70 27.26 -6.27 7.60
CA ARG A 70 28.58 -6.84 7.84
C ARG A 70 29.05 -6.71 9.31
N LEU A 71 28.44 -5.82 10.07
CA LEU A 71 28.68 -5.67 11.50
C LEU A 71 27.83 -6.66 12.34
N LEU A 72 26.74 -7.21 11.78
CA LEU A 72 25.82 -8.12 12.45
C LEU A 72 26.45 -9.45 12.93
N PRO A 73 27.46 -10.07 12.27
CA PRO A 73 28.09 -11.29 12.77
C PRO A 73 28.76 -11.13 14.15
N ARG A 74 29.00 -9.91 14.59
CA ARG A 74 29.52 -9.65 15.95
C ARG A 74 28.45 -9.81 17.03
N LEU A 75 27.16 -9.58 16.69
CA LEU A 75 26.00 -9.81 17.55
C LEU A 75 25.74 -11.31 17.79
N ALA A 76 26.13 -12.18 16.85
CA ALA A 76 25.99 -13.64 16.97
C ALA A 76 26.90 -14.27 18.04
N ARG A 77 27.76 -13.51 18.73
CA ARG A 77 28.72 -14.02 19.71
C ARG A 77 28.26 -13.92 21.18
N GLY A 78 26.94 -13.74 21.40
CA GLY A 78 26.36 -13.74 22.75
C GLY A 78 26.13 -12.37 23.37
N ASP A 79 26.39 -11.28 22.65
CA ASP A 79 25.96 -9.94 23.05
C ASP A 79 24.70 -9.58 22.24
N ASP A 80 23.52 -9.64 22.86
CA ASP A 80 22.24 -9.31 22.27
C ASP A 80 22.05 -7.79 22.06
N THR A 81 23.02 -6.96 22.47
CA THR A 81 22.92 -5.50 22.38
C THR A 81 23.18 -5.01 20.95
N VAL A 82 22.23 -4.30 20.37
CA VAL A 82 22.42 -3.60 19.10
C VAL A 82 23.26 -2.37 19.32
N HIS A 83 24.44 -2.30 18.69
CA HIS A 83 25.32 -1.14 18.75
C HIS A 83 25.24 -0.32 17.46
N LEU A 84 25.00 0.98 17.62
CA LEU A 84 25.07 1.96 16.53
C LEU A 84 26.26 2.88 16.77
N ARG A 85 27.21 2.92 15.83
CA ARG A 85 28.47 3.70 15.97
C ARG A 85 29.23 3.42 17.26
N GLY A 86 29.16 2.18 17.74
CA GLY A 86 29.86 1.76 18.96
C GLY A 86 29.12 2.03 20.26
N ALA A 87 27.97 2.71 20.24
CA ALA A 87 27.11 2.93 21.40
C ALA A 87 25.91 1.97 21.42
N PRO A 88 25.51 1.44 22.59
CA PRO A 88 24.33 0.59 22.70
C PRO A 88 23.06 1.37 22.37
N ALA A 89 22.22 0.81 21.48
CA ALA A 89 20.92 1.36 21.15
C ALA A 89 19.85 0.87 22.12
N GLN A 90 19.08 1.78 22.69
CA GLN A 90 17.92 1.45 23.51
C GLN A 90 16.68 1.37 22.62
N ILE A 91 16.04 0.19 22.59
CA ILE A 91 14.93 -0.11 21.68
C ILE A 91 13.70 -0.53 22.48
N ASP A 92 12.56 0.07 22.19
CA ASP A 92 11.25 -0.36 22.62
C ASP A 92 10.48 -1.00 21.44
N VAL A 93 9.67 -2.02 21.70
CA VAL A 93 8.82 -2.68 20.71
C VAL A 93 7.38 -2.58 21.18
N PHE A 94 6.54 -1.92 20.42
CA PHE A 94 5.13 -1.69 20.72
C PHE A 94 4.23 -2.63 19.90
N VAL A 95 3.40 -3.40 20.58
CA VAL A 95 2.31 -4.17 19.96
C VAL A 95 0.99 -3.49 20.33
N THR A 96 0.29 -2.93 19.32
CA THR A 96 -0.96 -2.19 19.54
C THR A 96 -2.16 -3.14 19.47
N VAL A 97 -3.02 -3.10 20.50
CA VAL A 97 -4.17 -3.99 20.67
C VAL A 97 -5.44 -3.18 20.94
N TYR A 98 -6.56 -3.59 20.32
CA TYR A 98 -7.88 -2.96 20.51
C TYR A 98 -9.05 -3.96 20.41
N GLY A 99 -8.92 -5.13 21.00
CA GLY A 99 -10.00 -6.13 21.02
C GLY A 99 -9.90 -7.20 19.93
N GLU A 100 -8.72 -7.42 19.41
CA GLU A 100 -8.39 -8.57 18.57
C GLU A 100 -8.47 -9.87 19.41
N ASP A 101 -8.59 -11.01 18.68
CA ASP A 101 -8.63 -12.33 19.32
C ASP A 101 -7.37 -12.58 20.16
N PRO A 102 -7.50 -12.98 21.45
CA PRO A 102 -6.38 -13.19 22.35
C PRO A 102 -5.31 -14.16 21.82
N ALA A 103 -5.70 -15.18 21.04
CA ALA A 103 -4.75 -16.11 20.45
C ALA A 103 -3.91 -15.46 19.35
N THR A 104 -4.48 -14.55 18.56
CA THR A 104 -3.77 -13.75 17.57
C THR A 104 -2.80 -12.80 18.23
N VAL A 105 -3.25 -12.06 19.27
CA VAL A 105 -2.40 -11.15 20.06
C VAL A 105 -1.24 -11.91 20.69
N ARG A 106 -1.50 -13.07 21.29
CA ARG A 106 -0.45 -13.91 21.93
C ARG A 106 0.65 -14.28 20.93
N ARG A 107 0.30 -14.70 19.72
CA ARG A 107 1.28 -15.07 18.67
C ARG A 107 2.21 -13.90 18.35
N THR A 108 1.65 -12.71 18.15
CA THR A 108 2.41 -11.50 17.82
C THR A 108 3.28 -11.05 18.99
N VAL A 109 2.73 -11.00 20.22
CA VAL A 109 3.48 -10.56 21.41
C VAL A 109 4.62 -11.53 21.73
N ALA A 110 4.37 -12.85 21.65
CA ALA A 110 5.43 -13.84 21.88
C ALA A 110 6.55 -13.73 20.84
N ALA A 111 6.22 -13.49 19.56
CA ALA A 111 7.21 -13.27 18.51
C ALA A 111 7.96 -11.94 18.71
N ALA A 112 7.28 -10.90 19.18
CA ALA A 112 7.90 -9.60 19.48
C ALA A 112 8.88 -9.70 20.67
N VAL A 113 8.56 -10.46 21.70
CA VAL A 113 9.49 -10.73 22.83
C VAL A 113 10.70 -11.55 22.37
N ALA A 114 10.50 -12.44 21.39
CA ALA A 114 11.56 -13.32 20.86
C ALA A 114 12.44 -12.66 19.78
N LEU A 115 12.29 -11.37 19.50
CA LEU A 115 13.14 -10.64 18.54
C LEU A 115 14.60 -10.67 18.99
N GLN A 116 15.50 -10.90 18.05
CA GLN A 116 16.94 -10.81 18.27
C GLN A 116 17.36 -9.34 18.37
N GLY A 117 18.18 -9.05 19.37
CA GLY A 117 18.60 -7.70 19.75
C GLY A 117 17.91 -7.25 21.05
N ALA A 118 18.71 -6.75 22.01
CA ALA A 118 18.20 -6.31 23.32
C ALA A 118 17.16 -5.20 23.16
N HIS A 119 15.95 -5.42 23.68
CA HIS A 119 14.80 -4.51 23.57
C HIS A 119 13.83 -4.74 24.74
N ARG A 120 12.83 -3.85 24.84
CA ARG A 120 11.68 -4.02 25.74
C ARG A 120 10.41 -4.11 24.92
N THR A 121 9.62 -5.15 25.14
CA THR A 121 8.32 -5.32 24.46
C THR A 121 7.18 -4.81 25.33
N TRP A 122 6.29 -4.01 24.72
CA TRP A 122 5.15 -3.37 25.35
C TRP A 122 3.87 -3.74 24.62
N VAL A 123 2.86 -4.17 25.34
CA VAL A 123 1.50 -4.38 24.83
C VAL A 123 0.68 -3.15 25.16
N LEU A 124 0.23 -2.43 24.13
CA LEU A 124 -0.53 -1.18 24.25
C LEU A 124 -2.01 -1.50 24.01
N ASP A 125 -2.77 -1.71 25.09
CA ASP A 125 -4.13 -2.24 25.02
C ASP A 125 -5.20 -1.16 25.25
N ASP A 126 -5.79 -0.66 24.18
CA ASP A 126 -6.98 0.21 24.20
C ASP A 126 -8.29 -0.58 24.35
N GLY A 127 -8.27 -1.89 24.15
CA GLY A 127 -9.40 -2.81 24.39
C GLY A 127 -9.65 -3.08 25.88
N LYS A 128 -8.65 -2.82 26.72
CA LYS A 128 -8.72 -2.91 28.19
C LYS A 128 -9.04 -4.31 28.71
N SER A 129 -8.51 -5.34 28.06
CA SER A 129 -8.74 -6.74 28.40
C SER A 129 -7.81 -7.21 29.53
N ASP A 130 -8.38 -7.80 30.58
CA ASP A 130 -7.58 -8.40 31.64
C ASP A 130 -6.91 -9.71 31.19
N ASP A 131 -7.50 -10.43 30.24
CA ASP A 131 -6.88 -11.62 29.62
C ASP A 131 -5.61 -11.25 28.85
N ILE A 132 -5.64 -10.14 28.10
CA ILE A 132 -4.44 -9.63 27.40
C ILE A 132 -3.39 -9.18 28.41
N ARG A 133 -3.80 -8.56 29.52
CA ARG A 133 -2.87 -8.18 30.60
C ARG A 133 -2.18 -9.40 31.21
N ALA A 134 -2.95 -10.43 31.54
CA ALA A 134 -2.41 -11.67 32.09
C ALA A 134 -1.47 -12.37 31.11
N MET A 135 -1.86 -12.45 29.84
CA MET A 135 -1.05 -13.01 28.77
C MET A 135 0.26 -12.23 28.57
N ALA A 136 0.23 -10.90 28.61
CA ALA A 136 1.44 -10.06 28.46
C ALA A 136 2.44 -10.35 29.59
N ALA A 137 1.95 -10.47 30.83
CA ALA A 137 2.81 -10.84 31.98
C ALA A 137 3.40 -12.24 31.83
N GLU A 138 2.63 -13.22 31.37
CA GLU A 138 3.08 -14.60 31.14
C GLU A 138 4.21 -14.69 30.10
N VAL A 139 4.15 -13.92 29.02
CA VAL A 139 5.18 -13.93 27.96
C VAL A 139 6.33 -12.96 28.24
N GLY A 140 6.32 -12.20 29.36
CA GLY A 140 7.39 -11.29 29.73
C GLY A 140 7.33 -9.92 29.03
N ALA A 141 6.16 -9.49 28.56
CA ALA A 141 5.95 -8.17 27.97
C ALA A 141 5.40 -7.18 29.01
N TRP A 142 5.75 -5.91 28.86
CA TRP A 142 5.16 -4.81 29.62
C TRP A 142 3.75 -4.53 29.10
N TYR A 143 2.80 -4.23 29.99
CA TYR A 143 1.43 -3.93 29.63
C TYR A 143 1.07 -2.50 29.96
N VAL A 144 0.45 -1.80 28.99
CA VAL A 144 -0.01 -0.43 29.12
C VAL A 144 -1.50 -0.35 28.80
N ARG A 145 -2.26 0.22 29.74
CA ARG A 145 -3.69 0.53 29.59
C ARG A 145 -3.88 2.00 29.94
N ARG A 146 -4.51 2.74 29.04
CA ARG A 146 -4.84 4.16 29.27
C ARG A 146 -6.34 4.33 29.59
N LEU A 147 -6.69 5.45 30.23
CA LEU A 147 -8.08 5.74 30.61
C LEU A 147 -8.95 6.11 29.39
N SER A 148 -8.42 6.90 28.50
CA SER A 148 -9.09 7.41 27.29
C SER A 148 -8.49 6.79 26.03
N SER A 149 -9.35 6.42 25.06
CA SER A 149 -8.92 5.96 23.74
C SER A 149 -8.82 7.10 22.70
N HIS A 150 -8.70 8.37 23.16
CA HIS A 150 -8.56 9.53 22.27
C HIS A 150 -7.33 9.39 21.38
N GLY A 151 -7.46 9.79 20.09
CA GLY A 151 -6.42 9.63 19.08
C GLY A 151 -6.16 8.16 18.66
N ALA A 152 -7.04 7.23 19.07
CA ALA A 152 -6.98 5.81 18.70
C ALA A 152 -5.55 5.23 18.82
N LYS A 153 -5.05 4.51 17.78
CA LYS A 153 -3.71 3.90 17.75
C LYS A 153 -2.59 4.92 17.96
N ALA A 154 -2.63 6.06 17.26
CA ALA A 154 -1.63 7.12 17.41
C ALA A 154 -1.56 7.66 18.83
N GLY A 155 -2.73 7.95 19.44
CA GLY A 155 -2.81 8.39 20.83
C GLY A 155 -2.32 7.33 21.82
N ASN A 156 -2.51 6.03 21.53
CA ASN A 156 -2.00 4.93 22.34
C ASN A 156 -0.47 4.86 22.29
N ILE A 157 0.11 4.99 21.10
CA ILE A 157 1.57 5.04 20.91
C ILE A 157 2.16 6.29 21.61
N ASN A 158 1.54 7.47 21.44
CA ASN A 158 2.00 8.70 22.09
C ASN A 158 1.97 8.58 23.61
N HIS A 159 0.95 7.94 24.18
CA HIS A 159 0.90 7.64 25.61
C HIS A 159 2.05 6.70 26.04
N ALA A 160 2.29 5.63 25.28
CA ALA A 160 3.39 4.71 25.56
C ALA A 160 4.77 5.40 25.52
N LEU A 161 4.95 6.35 24.59
CA LEU A 161 6.19 7.15 24.50
C LEU A 161 6.45 8.02 25.74
N THR A 162 5.45 8.34 26.56
CA THR A 162 5.67 9.02 27.86
C THR A 162 6.30 8.09 28.91
N LEU A 163 6.08 6.78 28.79
CA LEU A 163 6.55 5.74 29.72
C LEU A 163 7.85 5.09 29.25
N ALA A 164 7.92 4.75 27.97
CA ALA A 164 9.08 4.15 27.34
C ALA A 164 10.25 5.15 27.22
N LYS A 165 11.49 4.66 27.24
CA LYS A 165 12.70 5.48 27.24
C LYS A 165 13.65 5.16 26.08
N GLY A 166 13.26 4.25 25.17
CA GLY A 166 14.06 3.87 24.02
C GLY A 166 14.39 5.04 23.10
N GLN A 167 15.59 5.04 22.55
CA GLN A 167 16.01 5.96 21.48
C GLN A 167 15.33 5.61 20.16
N PHE A 168 14.94 4.36 20.02
CA PHE A 168 14.22 3.80 18.88
C PHE A 168 13.02 3.03 19.39
N PHE A 169 11.97 2.97 18.56
CA PHE A 169 10.84 2.10 18.84
C PHE A 169 10.27 1.48 17.56
N ALA A 170 9.94 0.20 17.65
CA ALA A 170 9.26 -0.54 16.61
C ALA A 170 7.75 -0.60 16.90
N ILE A 171 6.92 -0.66 15.86
CA ILE A 171 5.47 -0.79 15.97
C ILE A 171 5.01 -2.00 15.17
N PHE A 172 4.21 -2.85 15.83
CA PHE A 172 3.46 -3.95 15.22
C PHE A 172 1.98 -3.86 15.57
N ASP A 173 1.11 -4.10 14.60
CA ASP A 173 -0.29 -4.38 14.87
C ASP A 173 -0.44 -5.76 15.50
N ALA A 174 -1.53 -5.97 16.23
CA ALA A 174 -1.78 -7.21 16.97
C ALA A 174 -1.79 -8.48 16.08
N ASP A 175 -2.03 -8.32 14.79
CA ASP A 175 -2.13 -9.37 13.79
C ASP A 175 -0.89 -9.49 12.87
N PHE A 176 0.21 -8.76 13.15
CA PHE A 176 1.46 -8.84 12.40
C PHE A 176 2.58 -9.49 13.23
N VAL A 177 2.87 -10.74 12.92
CA VAL A 177 3.90 -11.56 13.61
C VAL A 177 5.28 -11.23 13.03
N PRO A 178 6.19 -10.60 13.80
CA PRO A 178 7.52 -10.26 13.31
C PRO A 178 8.45 -11.48 13.21
N SER A 179 9.38 -11.41 12.24
CA SER A 179 10.51 -12.33 12.14
C SER A 179 11.51 -12.06 13.26
N PRO A 180 12.15 -13.08 13.84
CA PRO A 180 13.18 -12.90 14.87
C PRO A 180 14.31 -11.94 14.47
N ARG A 181 14.60 -11.79 13.18
CA ARG A 181 15.66 -10.93 12.65
C ARG A 181 15.21 -9.47 12.37
N PHE A 182 13.98 -9.10 12.68
CA PHE A 182 13.42 -7.79 12.32
C PHE A 182 14.33 -6.61 12.78
N LEU A 183 14.74 -6.59 14.03
CA LEU A 183 15.62 -5.53 14.54
C LEU A 183 17.03 -5.60 13.94
N LEU A 184 17.56 -6.80 13.72
CA LEU A 184 18.89 -6.97 13.12
C LEU A 184 18.96 -6.44 11.67
N GLU A 185 17.86 -6.52 10.93
CA GLU A 185 17.80 -6.06 9.54
C GLU A 185 17.47 -4.56 9.44
N THR A 186 16.71 -4.00 10.37
CA THR A 186 16.23 -2.60 10.31
C THR A 186 17.16 -1.62 11.03
N MET A 187 17.68 -1.98 12.21
CA MET A 187 18.48 -1.09 13.05
C MET A 187 19.78 -0.59 12.41
N PRO A 188 20.52 -1.39 11.63
CA PRO A 188 21.75 -0.94 10.99
C PRO A 188 21.60 0.32 10.14
N ILE A 189 20.42 0.56 9.56
CA ILE A 189 20.14 1.74 8.73
C ILE A 189 20.22 3.04 9.54
N PHE A 190 19.96 2.97 10.84
CA PHE A 190 20.01 4.11 11.75
C PHE A 190 21.43 4.60 12.10
N VAL A 191 22.48 4.01 11.53
CA VAL A 191 23.82 4.63 11.54
C VAL A 191 23.82 6.01 10.87
N HIS A 192 22.84 6.28 10.01
CA HIS A 192 22.57 7.59 9.46
C HIS A 192 21.66 8.38 10.41
N ASP A 193 22.16 9.51 10.91
CA ASP A 193 21.45 10.31 11.92
C ASP A 193 20.22 11.04 11.37
N ASP A 194 20.14 11.21 10.07
CA ASP A 194 19.06 11.84 9.31
C ASP A 194 17.87 10.90 9.02
N VAL A 195 17.99 9.60 9.33
CA VAL A 195 16.91 8.64 9.15
C VAL A 195 15.93 8.69 10.32
N ALA A 196 14.68 9.09 10.02
CA ALA A 196 13.58 9.11 10.99
C ALA A 196 12.96 7.75 11.21
N PHE A 197 12.74 6.99 10.13
CA PHE A 197 12.12 5.66 10.22
C PHE A 197 12.57 4.72 9.10
N VAL A 198 12.46 3.43 9.43
CA VAL A 198 12.64 2.32 8.49
C VAL A 198 11.36 1.52 8.42
N GLN A 199 10.75 1.46 7.24
CA GLN A 199 9.52 0.72 6.96
C GLN A 199 9.82 -0.57 6.20
N THR A 200 9.17 -1.68 6.58
CA THR A 200 9.20 -2.94 5.84
C THR A 200 7.80 -3.28 5.29
N PRO A 201 7.67 -4.16 4.28
CA PRO A 201 6.37 -4.47 3.67
C PRO A 201 5.41 -5.16 4.63
N GLN A 202 4.11 -4.95 4.39
CA GLN A 202 3.06 -5.82 4.92
C GLN A 202 2.90 -7.02 3.98
N VAL A 203 3.09 -8.22 4.51
CA VAL A 203 2.85 -9.48 3.82
C VAL A 203 1.78 -10.24 4.56
N TYR A 204 0.86 -10.87 3.85
CA TYR A 204 -0.29 -11.54 4.43
C TYR A 204 -0.19 -13.07 4.29
N GLY A 205 -0.52 -13.79 5.37
CA GLY A 205 -0.45 -15.25 5.45
C GLY A 205 -1.78 -15.97 5.19
N ASN A 206 -2.93 -15.28 5.35
CA ASN A 206 -4.27 -15.87 5.27
C ASN A 206 -4.92 -15.62 3.89
N LEU A 207 -4.58 -16.39 2.88
CA LEU A 207 -5.05 -16.19 1.50
C LEU A 207 -6.21 -17.11 1.10
N ASP A 208 -7.02 -17.57 2.05
CA ASP A 208 -8.06 -18.59 1.82
C ASP A 208 -9.31 -18.02 1.13
N THR A 209 -9.67 -16.76 1.40
CA THR A 209 -10.83 -16.12 0.79
C THR A 209 -10.49 -15.34 -0.46
N VAL A 210 -11.48 -15.11 -1.33
CA VAL A 210 -11.35 -14.26 -2.53
C VAL A 210 -10.98 -12.83 -2.12
N VAL A 211 -11.58 -12.33 -1.04
CA VAL A 211 -11.34 -10.97 -0.52
C VAL A 211 -9.91 -10.84 -0.02
N ALA A 212 -9.43 -11.80 0.80
CA ALA A 212 -8.07 -11.79 1.33
C ALA A 212 -7.02 -11.86 0.20
N ARG A 213 -7.22 -12.75 -0.79
CA ARG A 213 -6.34 -12.82 -1.97
C ARG A 213 -6.32 -11.50 -2.74
N GLY A 214 -7.49 -10.95 -3.07
CA GLY A 214 -7.57 -9.70 -3.80
C GLY A 214 -6.90 -8.54 -3.06
N ALA A 215 -7.15 -8.40 -1.76
CA ALA A 215 -6.51 -7.39 -0.91
C ALA A 215 -4.98 -7.57 -0.86
N ALA A 216 -4.49 -8.79 -0.66
CA ALA A 216 -3.06 -9.08 -0.62
C ALA A 216 -2.35 -8.76 -1.94
N TYR A 217 -2.97 -9.12 -3.07
CA TYR A 217 -2.37 -8.88 -4.39
C TYR A 217 -2.38 -7.39 -4.77
N MET A 218 -3.38 -6.62 -4.37
CA MET A 218 -3.37 -5.15 -4.52
C MET A 218 -2.16 -4.53 -3.80
N GLN A 219 -1.80 -5.04 -2.63
CA GLN A 219 -0.64 -4.57 -1.85
C GLN A 219 0.71 -5.01 -2.46
N THR A 220 0.74 -6.12 -3.21
CA THR A 220 2.00 -6.65 -3.75
C THR A 220 2.69 -5.66 -4.68
N VAL A 221 1.96 -5.00 -5.59
CA VAL A 221 2.54 -3.98 -6.50
C VAL A 221 3.06 -2.79 -5.70
N PHE A 222 2.31 -2.36 -4.69
CA PHE A 222 2.66 -1.24 -3.83
C PHE A 222 3.98 -1.48 -3.09
N TYR A 223 4.13 -2.61 -2.39
CA TYR A 223 5.33 -2.90 -1.61
C TYR A 223 6.51 -3.38 -2.45
N ARG A 224 6.26 -4.00 -3.61
CA ARG A 224 7.34 -4.51 -4.46
C ARG A 224 7.96 -3.45 -5.36
N PHE A 225 7.21 -2.41 -5.74
CA PHE A 225 7.66 -1.43 -6.73
C PHE A 225 7.45 0.02 -6.33
N ILE A 226 6.28 0.36 -5.78
CA ILE A 226 5.94 1.76 -5.50
C ILE A 226 6.74 2.27 -4.29
N GLN A 227 6.69 1.60 -3.14
CA GLN A 227 7.45 2.01 -1.96
C GLN A 227 8.98 2.00 -2.19
N PRO A 228 9.58 0.96 -2.82
CA PRO A 228 11.00 1.02 -3.20
C PRO A 228 11.34 2.16 -4.16
N GLY A 229 10.45 2.47 -5.11
CA GLY A 229 10.63 3.62 -6.00
C GLY A 229 10.63 4.95 -5.26
N ARG A 230 9.83 5.08 -4.22
CA ARG A 230 9.75 6.27 -3.37
C ARG A 230 10.99 6.51 -2.53
N ASN A 231 11.79 5.51 -2.22
CA ASN A 231 13.10 5.69 -1.59
C ASN A 231 13.97 6.66 -2.39
N ARG A 232 13.91 6.57 -3.73
CA ARG A 232 14.68 7.47 -4.63
C ARG A 232 14.39 8.94 -4.37
N PHE A 233 13.16 9.26 -3.99
CA PHE A 233 12.64 10.60 -3.83
C PHE A 233 12.57 11.04 -2.36
N ASN A 234 13.05 10.21 -1.43
CA ASN A 234 12.81 10.39 0.01
C ASN A 234 11.33 10.64 0.33
N ALA A 235 10.46 9.80 -0.24
CA ALA A 235 9.00 9.90 -0.11
C ALA A 235 8.34 8.57 0.25
N ALA A 236 9.12 7.55 0.61
CA ALA A 236 8.58 6.32 1.18
C ALA A 236 7.92 6.65 2.52
N PHE A 237 6.64 6.30 2.68
CA PHE A 237 5.90 6.64 3.88
C PHE A 237 5.66 5.44 4.80
N CYS A 238 5.38 5.72 6.05
CA CYS A 238 5.00 4.77 7.06
C CYS A 238 3.59 4.21 6.78
N VAL A 239 3.38 2.94 7.06
CA VAL A 239 2.09 2.25 6.89
C VAL A 239 1.51 1.76 8.22
N GLY A 240 1.97 2.34 9.33
CA GLY A 240 1.43 2.14 10.66
C GLY A 240 1.92 0.90 11.40
N THR A 241 2.46 -0.11 10.73
CA THR A 241 2.99 -1.35 11.32
C THR A 241 4.29 -1.77 10.63
N ASN A 242 5.04 -2.71 11.21
CA ASN A 242 6.31 -3.21 10.66
C ASN A 242 7.33 -2.08 10.40
N VAL A 243 7.40 -1.14 11.29
CA VAL A 243 8.20 0.09 11.18
C VAL A 243 9.02 0.30 12.44
N VAL A 244 10.23 0.83 12.27
CA VAL A 244 11.05 1.33 13.37
C VAL A 244 11.21 2.84 13.21
N PHE A 245 11.00 3.57 14.30
CA PHE A 245 11.19 5.02 14.36
C PHE A 245 12.39 5.40 15.23
N ARG A 246 13.08 6.48 14.83
CA ARG A 246 13.96 7.24 15.70
C ARG A 246 13.11 8.16 16.57
N ARG A 247 13.16 8.00 17.89
CA ARG A 247 12.34 8.76 18.84
C ARG A 247 12.52 10.27 18.67
N ARG A 248 13.75 10.77 18.58
CA ARG A 248 14.03 12.19 18.39
C ARG A 248 13.26 12.81 17.20
N ALA A 249 13.14 12.06 16.09
CA ALA A 249 12.41 12.55 14.93
C ALA A 249 10.91 12.72 15.21
N ILE A 250 10.33 11.78 15.97
CA ILE A 250 8.92 11.84 16.39
C ILE A 250 8.70 12.96 17.42
N ASP A 251 9.63 13.14 18.37
CA ASP A 251 9.54 14.22 19.35
C ASP A 251 9.59 15.61 18.68
N GLU A 252 10.36 15.79 17.60
CA GLU A 252 10.46 17.05 16.83
C GLU A 252 9.15 17.46 16.11
N ILE A 253 8.27 16.50 15.82
CA ILE A 253 6.95 16.78 15.22
C ILE A 253 5.82 16.75 16.25
N GLY A 254 6.13 16.54 17.54
CA GLY A 254 5.16 16.53 18.64
C GLY A 254 4.46 15.19 18.87
N GLY A 255 4.99 14.09 18.33
CA GLY A 255 4.42 12.74 18.44
C GLY A 255 3.89 12.19 17.13
N ILE A 256 3.30 10.99 17.16
CA ILE A 256 2.54 10.41 16.05
C ILE A 256 1.27 11.27 15.85
N TYR A 257 0.96 11.62 14.62
CA TYR A 257 -0.18 12.49 14.30
C TYR A 257 -1.52 11.84 14.69
N THR A 258 -2.41 12.57 15.39
CA THR A 258 -3.64 12.00 15.97
C THR A 258 -4.93 12.37 15.23
N ASP A 259 -4.90 13.43 14.41
CA ASP A 259 -6.12 14.07 13.90
C ASP A 259 -6.50 13.61 12.48
N SER A 260 -6.04 12.42 12.05
CA SER A 260 -6.38 11.82 10.76
C SER A 260 -6.66 10.31 10.88
N LYS A 261 -7.39 9.79 9.90
CA LYS A 261 -7.64 8.34 9.76
C LYS A 261 -6.44 7.60 9.13
N SER A 262 -5.48 8.31 8.57
CA SER A 262 -4.17 7.81 8.08
C SER A 262 -3.05 8.54 8.82
N GLU A 263 -3.01 8.34 10.13
CA GLU A 263 -2.03 8.92 11.05
C GLU A 263 -0.59 8.60 10.66
N ASP A 264 -0.40 7.45 10.04
CA ASP A 264 0.87 6.94 9.55
C ASP A 264 1.41 7.75 8.36
N VAL A 265 0.59 7.95 7.33
CA VAL A 265 0.97 8.76 6.16
C VAL A 265 1.21 10.22 6.55
N TRP A 266 0.36 10.77 7.43
CA TRP A 266 0.52 12.13 7.96
C TRP A 266 1.81 12.27 8.77
N THR A 267 2.12 11.34 9.65
CA THR A 267 3.37 11.32 10.43
C THR A 267 4.58 11.32 9.51
N ALA A 268 4.58 10.48 8.46
CA ALA A 268 5.66 10.43 7.48
C ALA A 268 5.80 11.75 6.70
N LEU A 269 4.68 12.35 6.30
CA LEU A 269 4.65 13.64 5.59
C LEU A 269 5.24 14.76 6.45
N LEU A 270 4.85 14.86 7.73
CA LEU A 270 5.38 15.86 8.65
C LEU A 270 6.87 15.68 8.91
N LEU A 271 7.36 14.44 9.00
CA LEU A 271 8.79 14.14 9.11
C LEU A 271 9.57 14.60 7.88
N HIS A 272 9.04 14.35 6.68
CA HIS A 272 9.64 14.81 5.42
C HIS A 272 9.64 16.35 5.30
N GLU A 273 8.59 17.04 5.79
CA GLU A 273 8.54 18.50 5.87
C GLU A 273 9.60 19.08 6.80
N ARG A 274 10.07 18.31 7.79
CA ARG A 274 11.19 18.67 8.69
C ARG A 274 12.55 18.27 8.13
N GLY A 275 12.59 17.72 6.91
CA GLY A 275 13.84 17.32 6.25
C GLY A 275 14.38 15.96 6.67
N TRP A 276 13.64 15.19 7.47
CA TRP A 276 14.01 13.84 7.83
C TRP A 276 13.96 12.90 6.63
N ARG A 277 14.82 11.89 6.66
CA ARG A 277 14.84 10.83 5.66
C ARG A 277 14.08 9.60 6.15
N SER A 278 13.37 8.95 5.23
CA SER A 278 12.79 7.62 5.43
C SER A 278 13.48 6.58 4.57
N VAL A 279 13.45 5.33 5.02
CA VAL A 279 13.96 4.19 4.25
C VAL A 279 12.91 3.10 4.21
N PHE A 280 12.58 2.65 3.00
CA PHE A 280 11.80 1.43 2.80
C PHE A 280 12.72 0.27 2.51
N LEU A 281 12.73 -0.72 3.40
CA LEU A 281 13.47 -1.97 3.27
C LEU A 281 12.53 -3.03 2.68
N PRO A 282 12.81 -3.57 1.47
CA PRO A 282 11.84 -4.43 0.75
C PRO A 282 11.73 -5.86 1.30
N ASP A 283 12.50 -6.19 2.34
CA ASP A 283 12.48 -7.52 2.96
C ASP A 283 11.20 -7.75 3.77
N ALA A 284 10.55 -8.89 3.56
CA ALA A 284 9.39 -9.31 4.33
C ALA A 284 9.84 -9.80 5.72
N LEU A 285 9.75 -8.93 6.72
CA LEU A 285 10.20 -9.21 8.08
C LEU A 285 9.05 -9.35 9.08
N ALA A 286 7.82 -9.33 8.61
CA ALA A 286 6.62 -9.66 9.39
C ALA A 286 5.53 -10.22 8.47
N VAL A 287 4.68 -11.08 9.02
CA VAL A 287 3.52 -11.66 8.32
C VAL A 287 2.27 -11.36 9.11
N GLY A 288 1.28 -10.76 8.47
CA GLY A 288 0.01 -10.38 9.07
C GLY A 288 -1.20 -11.05 8.43
N GLU A 289 -2.38 -10.58 8.83
CA GLU A 289 -3.66 -11.07 8.35
C GLU A 289 -4.33 -10.05 7.41
N ALA A 290 -4.66 -10.47 6.19
CA ALA A 290 -5.48 -9.70 5.26
C ALA A 290 -6.95 -9.71 5.72
N PRO A 291 -7.77 -8.71 5.35
CA PRO A 291 -9.21 -8.75 5.60
C PRO A 291 -9.85 -9.94 4.87
N GLU A 292 -10.44 -10.86 5.62
CA GLU A 292 -11.05 -12.09 5.07
C GLU A 292 -12.48 -11.87 4.57
N THR A 293 -13.15 -10.81 5.04
CA THR A 293 -14.56 -10.55 4.78
C THR A 293 -14.76 -9.24 4.02
N ILE A 294 -15.87 -9.15 3.30
CA ILE A 294 -16.30 -7.92 2.60
C ILE A 294 -16.46 -6.75 3.60
N GLU A 295 -16.98 -7.04 4.80
CA GLU A 295 -17.11 -6.02 5.86
C GLU A 295 -15.75 -5.47 6.26
N ALA A 296 -14.77 -6.33 6.59
CA ALA A 296 -13.43 -5.94 7.03
C ALA A 296 -12.70 -5.15 5.93
N TYR A 297 -12.75 -5.64 4.68
CA TYR A 297 -12.20 -4.98 3.51
C TYR A 297 -12.80 -3.59 3.29
N SER A 298 -14.14 -3.49 3.31
CA SER A 298 -14.84 -2.21 3.07
C SER A 298 -14.50 -1.16 4.14
N LYS A 299 -14.42 -1.56 5.41
CA LYS A 299 -14.03 -0.67 6.50
C LYS A 299 -12.58 -0.20 6.38
N GLN A 300 -11.66 -1.11 6.05
CA GLN A 300 -10.26 -0.81 5.87
C GLN A 300 -10.05 0.16 4.70
N GLN A 301 -10.64 -0.12 3.53
CA GLN A 301 -10.52 0.74 2.35
C GLN A 301 -11.17 2.11 2.56
N LEU A 302 -12.32 2.18 3.23
CA LEU A 302 -12.98 3.44 3.58
C LEU A 302 -12.07 4.31 4.45
N ARG A 303 -11.43 3.73 5.46
CA ARG A 303 -10.49 4.44 6.35
C ARG A 303 -9.31 4.99 5.58
N TRP A 304 -8.62 4.16 4.79
CA TRP A 304 -7.45 4.57 4.03
C TRP A 304 -7.78 5.65 2.99
N ALA A 305 -8.89 5.48 2.28
CA ALA A 305 -9.33 6.47 1.29
C ALA A 305 -9.72 7.81 1.94
N THR A 306 -10.42 7.78 3.08
CA THR A 306 -10.79 9.02 3.79
C THR A 306 -9.53 9.77 4.23
N GLY A 307 -8.55 9.09 4.83
CA GLY A 307 -7.28 9.72 5.22
C GLY A 307 -6.48 10.25 4.03
N GLY A 308 -6.48 9.55 2.89
CA GLY A 308 -5.88 10.06 1.64
C GLY A 308 -6.55 11.36 1.18
N PHE A 309 -7.88 11.40 1.14
CA PHE A 309 -8.62 12.61 0.76
C PHE A 309 -8.48 13.75 1.77
N GLU A 310 -8.36 13.46 3.08
CA GLU A 310 -8.03 14.47 4.10
C GLU A 310 -6.71 15.16 3.78
N ILE A 311 -5.66 14.42 3.41
CA ILE A 311 -4.37 14.99 2.99
C ILE A 311 -4.56 15.86 1.75
N LEU A 312 -5.29 15.39 0.74
CA LEU A 312 -5.52 16.11 -0.51
C LEU A 312 -6.23 17.44 -0.29
N LEU A 313 -7.25 17.46 0.58
CA LEU A 313 -8.13 18.62 0.79
C LEU A 313 -7.59 19.59 1.86
N HIS A 314 -7.04 19.07 2.96
CA HIS A 314 -6.67 19.90 4.11
C HIS A 314 -5.16 20.16 4.22
N HIS A 315 -4.32 19.31 3.59
CA HIS A 315 -2.87 19.45 3.63
C HIS A 315 -2.25 19.28 2.24
N ASN A 316 -2.84 19.89 1.24
CA ASN A 316 -2.45 19.69 -0.17
C ASN A 316 -0.92 19.75 -0.35
N PRO A 317 -0.30 18.65 -0.83
CA PRO A 317 1.16 18.58 -1.00
C PRO A 317 1.72 19.60 -1.99
N LEU A 318 0.89 20.05 -2.96
CA LEU A 318 1.30 21.06 -3.96
C LEU A 318 1.32 22.50 -3.40
N SER A 319 0.77 22.72 -2.21
CA SER A 319 0.74 24.06 -1.62
C SER A 319 2.18 24.61 -1.47
N PRO A 320 2.45 25.85 -1.90
CA PRO A 320 3.77 26.48 -1.75
C PRO A 320 4.21 26.64 -0.29
N ARG A 321 3.26 26.55 0.65
CA ARG A 321 3.54 26.61 2.10
C ARG A 321 4.22 25.34 2.64
N ARG A 322 4.28 24.26 1.86
CA ARG A 322 4.90 22.98 2.27
C ARG A 322 6.40 23.03 1.99
N THR A 323 7.19 22.51 2.92
CA THR A 323 8.66 22.45 2.82
C THR A 323 9.15 21.18 2.11
N LEU A 324 8.26 20.46 1.41
CA LEU A 324 8.57 19.28 0.62
C LEU A 324 9.34 19.62 -0.66
N THR A 325 10.23 18.75 -1.09
CA THR A 325 10.84 18.82 -2.44
C THR A 325 9.79 18.62 -3.53
N THR A 326 10.10 19.01 -4.77
CA THR A 326 9.17 18.81 -5.90
C THR A 326 8.78 17.35 -6.09
N ASP A 327 9.76 16.45 -6.00
CA ASP A 327 9.52 15.01 -6.11
C ASP A 327 8.62 14.50 -4.99
N GLN A 328 8.87 14.90 -3.74
CA GLN A 328 8.01 14.55 -2.60
C GLN A 328 6.58 15.06 -2.79
N ARG A 329 6.42 16.31 -3.27
CA ARG A 329 5.08 16.88 -3.56
C ARG A 329 4.30 16.00 -4.54
N ILE A 330 4.95 15.58 -5.63
CA ILE A 330 4.33 14.71 -6.63
C ILE A 330 4.00 13.34 -6.02
N GLN A 331 4.92 12.73 -5.28
CA GLN A 331 4.70 11.42 -4.67
C GLN A 331 3.56 11.44 -3.63
N TYR A 332 3.48 12.49 -2.80
CA TYR A 332 2.38 12.65 -1.85
C TYR A 332 1.05 13.02 -2.53
N LEU A 333 1.08 13.79 -3.63
CA LEU A 333 -0.12 14.02 -4.44
C LEU A 333 -0.67 12.71 -5.00
N VAL A 334 0.19 11.86 -5.57
CA VAL A 334 -0.21 10.53 -6.06
C VAL A 334 -0.82 9.69 -4.96
N THR A 335 -0.22 9.70 -3.76
CA THR A 335 -0.77 8.99 -2.59
C THR A 335 -2.15 9.50 -2.20
N ALA A 336 -2.29 10.81 -2.06
CA ALA A 336 -3.52 11.46 -1.59
C ALA A 336 -4.66 11.36 -2.62
N SER A 337 -4.34 11.36 -3.92
CA SER A 337 -5.32 11.28 -5.01
C SER A 337 -5.56 9.86 -5.55
N PHE A 338 -4.83 8.85 -5.05
CA PHE A 338 -4.90 7.47 -5.55
C PHE A 338 -6.34 6.92 -5.60
N TYR A 339 -7.12 7.19 -4.58
CA TYR A 339 -8.49 6.69 -4.47
C TYR A 339 -9.49 7.39 -5.43
N LEU A 340 -9.12 8.51 -6.09
CA LEU A 340 -9.90 9.08 -7.18
C LEU A 340 -9.96 8.11 -8.37
N ALA A 341 -8.84 7.42 -8.67
CA ALA A 341 -8.81 6.39 -9.70
C ALA A 341 -9.82 5.25 -9.39
N GLY A 342 -10.05 4.95 -8.11
CA GLY A 342 -11.03 3.95 -7.70
C GLY A 342 -12.50 4.42 -7.80
N ILE A 343 -12.76 5.72 -8.01
CA ILE A 343 -14.11 6.25 -8.31
C ILE A 343 -14.41 6.18 -9.81
N CYS A 344 -13.39 6.23 -10.67
CA CYS A 344 -13.54 6.22 -12.13
C CYS A 344 -14.44 5.08 -12.67
N PRO A 345 -14.42 3.85 -12.11
CA PRO A 345 -15.34 2.80 -12.55
C PRO A 345 -16.81 3.20 -12.50
N LEU A 346 -17.22 4.08 -11.57
CA LEU A 346 -18.61 4.57 -11.52
C LEU A 346 -19.01 5.28 -12.82
N LEU A 347 -18.14 6.14 -13.35
CA LEU A 347 -18.40 6.84 -14.61
C LEU A 347 -18.41 5.86 -15.79
N LEU A 348 -17.41 4.97 -15.85
CA LEU A 348 -17.25 4.01 -16.94
C LEU A 348 -18.37 2.94 -16.99
N LEU A 349 -18.94 2.56 -15.83
CA LEU A 349 -20.09 1.65 -15.77
C LEU A 349 -21.37 2.24 -16.35
N LEU A 350 -21.52 3.57 -16.35
CA LEU A 350 -22.71 4.26 -16.85
C LEU A 350 -22.65 4.56 -18.35
N VAL A 351 -21.48 4.52 -18.99
CA VAL A 351 -21.32 4.85 -20.41
C VAL A 351 -22.06 3.88 -21.32
N PRO A 352 -21.92 2.55 -21.22
CA PRO A 352 -22.67 1.62 -22.09
C PRO A 352 -24.19 1.76 -21.97
N PRO A 353 -24.81 1.92 -20.79
CA PRO A 353 -26.23 2.20 -20.67
C PRO A 353 -26.70 3.45 -21.42
N LEU A 354 -25.91 4.53 -21.46
CA LEU A 354 -26.23 5.74 -22.21
C LEU A 354 -26.33 5.46 -23.71
N GLU A 355 -25.46 4.65 -24.27
CA GLU A 355 -25.53 4.23 -25.67
C GLU A 355 -26.70 3.27 -25.90
N ILE A 356 -26.94 2.31 -25.00
CA ILE A 356 -27.97 1.28 -25.16
C ILE A 356 -29.39 1.88 -25.12
N TYR A 357 -29.66 2.81 -24.21
CA TYR A 357 -30.99 3.36 -24.00
C TYR A 357 -31.26 4.66 -24.77
N PHE A 358 -30.21 5.48 -25.02
CA PHE A 358 -30.38 6.84 -25.57
C PHE A 358 -29.59 7.06 -26.86
N ASP A 359 -28.87 6.06 -27.37
CA ASP A 359 -27.97 6.14 -28.54
C ASP A 359 -26.90 7.24 -28.41
N LEU A 360 -26.52 7.58 -27.15
CA LEU A 360 -25.45 8.53 -26.84
C LEU A 360 -24.11 7.82 -26.80
N ARG A 361 -23.23 8.14 -27.74
CA ARG A 361 -21.95 7.45 -27.94
C ARG A 361 -20.77 8.30 -27.45
N PRO A 362 -19.82 7.73 -26.69
CA PRO A 362 -18.66 8.49 -26.25
C PRO A 362 -17.71 8.85 -27.40
N MET A 363 -17.72 8.06 -28.49
CA MET A 363 -16.85 8.24 -29.66
C MET A 363 -17.67 8.23 -30.97
N THR A 364 -17.12 8.88 -31.99
CA THR A 364 -17.76 8.93 -33.32
C THR A 364 -17.76 7.55 -33.99
N LEU A 365 -18.73 7.31 -34.87
CA LEU A 365 -18.82 6.09 -35.67
C LEU A 365 -17.66 5.91 -36.67
N GLU A 366 -16.92 6.97 -36.97
CA GLU A 366 -15.75 6.93 -37.86
C GLU A 366 -14.55 6.19 -37.22
N THR A 367 -14.56 6.04 -35.89
CA THR A 367 -13.55 5.24 -35.19
C THR A 367 -13.75 3.76 -35.48
N THR A 368 -12.85 3.16 -36.25
CA THR A 368 -12.97 1.74 -36.59
C THR A 368 -12.79 0.88 -35.35
N VAL A 369 -13.45 -0.30 -35.32
CA VAL A 369 -13.27 -1.31 -34.23
C VAL A 369 -11.81 -1.67 -34.08
N LEU A 370 -11.04 -1.74 -35.18
CA LEU A 370 -9.60 -2.03 -35.12
C LEU A 370 -8.82 -0.91 -34.41
N THR A 371 -9.09 0.36 -34.74
CA THR A 371 -8.46 1.52 -34.10
C THR A 371 -8.77 1.54 -32.60
N TRP A 372 -10.03 1.34 -32.25
CA TRP A 372 -10.44 1.23 -30.85
C TRP A 372 -9.75 0.07 -30.13
N ALA A 373 -9.72 -1.12 -30.75
CA ALA A 373 -9.07 -2.28 -30.14
C ALA A 373 -7.56 -2.10 -29.94
N LEU A 374 -6.89 -1.45 -30.89
CA LEU A 374 -5.44 -1.20 -30.78
C LEU A 374 -5.11 -0.22 -29.63
N TYR A 375 -5.86 0.85 -29.50
CA TYR A 375 -5.56 1.87 -28.50
C TYR A 375 -6.15 1.52 -27.13
N TYR A 376 -7.46 1.25 -27.05
CA TYR A 376 -8.13 0.97 -25.79
C TYR A 376 -7.76 -0.39 -25.22
N ALA A 377 -7.95 -1.46 -25.99
CA ALA A 377 -7.60 -2.81 -25.55
C ALA A 377 -6.09 -2.94 -25.33
N GLY A 378 -5.26 -2.29 -26.17
CA GLY A 378 -3.81 -2.24 -26.00
C GLY A 378 -3.40 -1.62 -24.67
N PHE A 379 -4.01 -0.53 -24.26
CA PHE A 379 -3.78 0.08 -22.95
C PHE A 379 -4.07 -0.89 -21.81
N TYR A 380 -5.25 -1.51 -21.77
CA TYR A 380 -5.63 -2.45 -20.71
C TYR A 380 -4.80 -3.74 -20.73
N VAL A 381 -4.51 -4.29 -21.91
CA VAL A 381 -3.62 -5.46 -22.06
C VAL A 381 -2.23 -5.15 -21.49
N MET A 382 -1.67 -3.97 -21.75
CA MET A 382 -0.37 -3.59 -21.19
C MET A 382 -0.42 -3.44 -19.67
N GLN A 383 -1.49 -2.91 -19.09
CA GLN A 383 -1.67 -2.86 -17.62
C GLN A 383 -1.76 -4.28 -17.02
N ILE A 384 -2.49 -5.17 -17.66
CA ILE A 384 -2.60 -6.58 -17.25
C ILE A 384 -1.23 -7.27 -17.33
N LEU A 385 -0.47 -7.09 -18.41
CA LEU A 385 0.87 -7.65 -18.57
C LEU A 385 1.85 -7.10 -17.53
N LEU A 386 1.78 -5.81 -17.22
CA LEU A 386 2.58 -5.19 -16.18
C LEU A 386 2.23 -5.76 -14.80
N ALA A 387 0.95 -5.89 -14.50
CA ALA A 387 0.47 -6.52 -13.26
C ALA A 387 0.88 -7.99 -13.18
N TRP A 388 0.77 -8.75 -14.28
CA TRP A 388 1.23 -10.13 -14.35
C TRP A 388 2.73 -10.24 -14.08
N PHE A 389 3.53 -9.42 -14.74
CA PHE A 389 4.97 -9.39 -14.51
C PHE A 389 5.31 -9.02 -13.06
N ALA A 390 4.58 -8.06 -12.48
CA ALA A 390 4.80 -7.58 -11.12
C ALA A 390 4.44 -8.63 -10.06
N VAL A 391 3.33 -9.33 -10.24
CA VAL A 391 2.75 -10.26 -9.25
C VAL A 391 3.10 -11.73 -9.58
N GLY A 392 3.57 -12.02 -10.81
CA GLY A 392 3.85 -13.38 -11.30
C GLY A 392 2.63 -14.11 -11.86
N SER A 393 1.44 -13.54 -11.77
CA SER A 393 0.19 -14.11 -12.32
C SER A 393 -0.88 -13.03 -12.47
N PHE A 394 -1.80 -13.23 -13.42
CA PHE A 394 -3.02 -12.43 -13.48
C PHE A 394 -3.97 -12.86 -12.36
N ARG A 395 -4.51 -11.89 -11.65
CA ARG A 395 -5.41 -12.11 -10.51
C ARG A 395 -6.74 -11.40 -10.74
N TRP A 396 -7.73 -12.16 -11.18
CA TRP A 396 -9.08 -11.65 -11.42
C TRP A 396 -9.72 -11.09 -10.13
N GLU A 397 -9.33 -11.60 -8.95
CA GLU A 397 -9.77 -11.10 -7.65
C GLU A 397 -9.40 -9.63 -7.46
N THR A 398 -8.19 -9.24 -7.88
CA THR A 398 -7.72 -7.84 -7.82
C THR A 398 -8.52 -6.94 -8.75
N LEU A 399 -8.76 -7.38 -9.99
CA LEU A 399 -9.57 -6.64 -10.96
C LEU A 399 -10.99 -6.43 -10.43
N THR A 400 -11.59 -7.50 -9.90
CA THR A 400 -12.95 -7.44 -9.32
C THR A 400 -13.00 -6.44 -8.18
N LEU A 401 -12.11 -6.55 -7.16
CA LEU A 401 -12.12 -5.63 -6.02
C LEU A 401 -11.83 -4.19 -6.45
N ALA A 402 -10.90 -3.95 -7.37
CA ALA A 402 -10.62 -2.60 -7.87
C ALA A 402 -11.85 -1.97 -8.54
N THR A 403 -12.58 -2.76 -9.35
CA THR A 403 -13.79 -2.29 -10.05
C THR A 403 -14.94 -2.03 -9.09
N VAL A 404 -15.19 -2.91 -8.11
CA VAL A 404 -16.38 -2.84 -7.24
C VAL A 404 -16.20 -1.92 -6.04
N SER A 405 -15.00 -1.38 -5.81
CA SER A 405 -14.73 -0.51 -4.64
C SER A 405 -15.18 0.94 -4.83
N PHE A 406 -15.67 1.34 -6.01
CA PHE A 406 -16.08 2.72 -6.30
C PHE A 406 -17.05 3.32 -5.26
N PRO A 407 -18.06 2.61 -4.70
CA PRO A 407 -18.94 3.22 -3.71
C PRO A 407 -18.24 3.52 -2.39
N ILE A 408 -17.24 2.70 -2.03
CA ILE A 408 -16.43 2.90 -0.83
C ILE A 408 -15.64 4.21 -0.97
N TYR A 409 -14.99 4.40 -2.11
CA TYR A 409 -14.16 5.57 -2.37
C TYR A 409 -14.99 6.85 -2.59
N ALA A 410 -16.14 6.76 -3.26
CA ALA A 410 -17.09 7.86 -3.37
C ALA A 410 -17.60 8.31 -1.98
N LYS A 411 -17.92 7.34 -1.09
CA LYS A 411 -18.30 7.62 0.30
C LYS A 411 -17.14 8.25 1.09
N ALA A 412 -15.90 7.78 0.88
CA ALA A 412 -14.71 8.35 1.52
C ALA A 412 -14.50 9.82 1.11
N LEU A 413 -14.62 10.12 -0.18
CA LEU A 413 -14.53 11.50 -0.68
C LEU A 413 -15.63 12.39 -0.08
N TRP A 414 -16.87 11.90 -0.04
CA TRP A 414 -18.00 12.61 0.58
C TRP A 414 -17.76 12.89 2.06
N ASN A 415 -17.24 11.90 2.81
CA ASN A 415 -16.92 12.07 4.23
C ASN A 415 -15.81 13.13 4.43
N ALA A 416 -14.77 13.10 3.61
CA ALA A 416 -13.67 14.07 3.69
C ALA A 416 -14.15 15.50 3.33
N LEU A 417 -15.05 15.66 2.34
CA LEU A 417 -15.63 16.96 1.97
C LEU A 417 -16.58 17.53 3.03
N THR A 418 -17.32 16.66 3.72
CA THR A 418 -18.33 17.08 4.72
C THR A 418 -17.81 17.10 6.15
N GLY A 419 -16.55 16.70 6.39
CA GLY A 419 -15.97 16.59 7.73
C GLY A 419 -16.68 15.54 8.60
N LYS A 420 -17.36 14.57 7.98
CA LYS A 420 -18.10 13.54 8.72
C LYS A 420 -17.14 12.55 9.36
N ASP A 421 -17.10 12.52 10.69
CA ASP A 421 -16.29 11.53 11.40
C ASP A 421 -16.85 10.11 11.18
N VAL A 422 -16.02 9.26 10.56
CA VAL A 422 -16.25 7.82 10.48
C VAL A 422 -15.54 7.21 11.66
N GLY A 423 -16.30 6.78 12.68
CA GLY A 423 -15.77 6.18 13.90
C GLY A 423 -14.68 5.12 13.60
N TRP A 424 -13.73 4.97 14.52
CA TRP A 424 -12.69 3.97 14.41
C TRP A 424 -13.26 2.56 14.58
N HIS A 425 -13.04 1.70 13.59
CA HIS A 425 -13.43 0.29 13.65
C HIS A 425 -12.20 -0.59 13.34
N VAL A 426 -11.94 -1.53 14.23
CA VAL A 426 -10.81 -2.47 14.10
C VAL A 426 -11.14 -3.56 13.08
N THR A 427 -10.15 -3.91 12.28
CA THR A 427 -10.16 -5.10 11.42
C THR A 427 -10.15 -6.32 12.35
N GLY A 428 -11.12 -7.23 12.24
CA GLY A 428 -11.18 -8.43 13.12
C GLY A 428 -12.13 -8.37 14.31
N SER A 429 -12.82 -7.23 14.57
CA SER A 429 -13.86 -7.19 15.61
C SER A 429 -15.05 -8.09 15.25
N ALA A 430 -15.54 -8.84 16.24
CA ALA A 430 -16.44 -10.00 16.10
C ALA A 430 -17.90 -9.73 15.65
N THR A 431 -18.23 -8.56 15.13
CA THR A 431 -19.58 -8.31 14.58
C THR A 431 -19.70 -8.90 13.18
N ARG A 432 -20.16 -10.14 13.11
CA ARG A 432 -20.44 -10.83 11.84
C ARG A 432 -21.74 -10.32 11.23
N ARG A 433 -21.68 -9.21 10.52
CA ARG A 433 -22.83 -8.68 9.76
C ARG A 433 -22.90 -9.36 8.39
N SER A 434 -24.12 -9.41 7.84
CA SER A 434 -24.28 -9.89 6.46
C SER A 434 -23.47 -9.05 5.48
N PRO A 435 -22.70 -9.65 4.55
CA PRO A 435 -21.91 -8.93 3.54
C PRO A 435 -22.79 -8.03 2.67
N PHE A 436 -24.06 -8.37 2.47
CA PHE A 436 -25.01 -7.56 1.69
C PHE A 436 -25.24 -6.15 2.27
N ASN A 437 -25.05 -5.94 3.57
CA ASN A 437 -25.13 -4.60 4.15
C ASN A 437 -24.04 -3.64 3.65
N PHE A 438 -22.97 -4.17 3.08
CA PHE A 438 -21.81 -3.41 2.60
C PHE A 438 -21.75 -3.28 1.08
N ILE A 439 -22.57 -4.03 0.34
CA ILE A 439 -22.55 -4.08 -1.13
C ILE A 439 -23.90 -3.68 -1.78
N ILE A 440 -24.77 -2.98 -1.07
CA ILE A 440 -26.06 -2.54 -1.62
C ILE A 440 -25.89 -1.79 -2.96
N PRO A 441 -25.00 -0.78 -3.08
CA PRO A 441 -24.83 -0.07 -4.34
C PRO A 441 -24.35 -1.00 -5.46
N GLN A 442 -23.40 -1.88 -5.19
CA GLN A 442 -22.87 -2.83 -6.18
C GLN A 442 -23.95 -3.82 -6.63
N THR A 443 -24.79 -4.29 -5.72
CA THR A 443 -25.91 -5.18 -6.04
C THR A 443 -26.95 -4.49 -6.91
N LEU A 444 -27.31 -3.23 -6.61
CA LEU A 444 -28.20 -2.44 -7.43
C LEU A 444 -27.64 -2.19 -8.84
N PHE A 445 -26.35 -1.83 -8.94
CA PHE A 445 -25.67 -1.70 -10.23
C PHE A 445 -25.64 -3.01 -11.00
N PHE A 446 -25.36 -4.14 -10.33
CA PHE A 446 -25.41 -5.45 -10.97
C PHE A 446 -26.79 -5.74 -11.58
N LEU A 447 -27.87 -5.54 -10.83
CA LEU A 447 -29.22 -5.78 -11.32
C LEU A 447 -29.56 -4.84 -12.49
N PHE A 448 -29.19 -3.56 -12.40
CA PHE A 448 -29.37 -2.59 -13.47
C PHE A 448 -28.61 -2.99 -14.73
N LEU A 449 -27.31 -3.31 -14.64
CA LEU A 449 -26.50 -3.69 -15.80
C LEU A 449 -26.92 -5.07 -16.36
N ALA A 450 -27.38 -6.00 -15.53
CA ALA A 450 -27.90 -7.28 -15.98
C ALA A 450 -29.18 -7.08 -16.84
N LEU A 451 -30.10 -6.24 -16.36
CA LEU A 451 -31.29 -5.86 -17.15
C LEU A 451 -30.88 -5.14 -18.45
N THR A 452 -29.95 -4.19 -18.37
CA THR A 452 -29.40 -3.47 -19.53
C THR A 452 -28.75 -4.44 -20.52
N THR A 453 -28.05 -5.49 -20.04
CA THR A 453 -27.48 -6.51 -20.93
C THR A 453 -28.55 -7.27 -21.70
N VAL A 454 -29.66 -7.65 -21.03
CA VAL A 454 -30.80 -8.31 -21.72
C VAL A 454 -31.41 -7.41 -22.80
N VAL A 455 -31.67 -6.12 -22.47
CA VAL A 455 -32.17 -5.14 -23.42
C VAL A 455 -31.22 -4.93 -24.60
N ALA A 456 -29.92 -4.83 -24.32
CA ALA A 456 -28.89 -4.66 -25.34
C ALA A 456 -28.81 -5.85 -26.32
N ILE A 457 -28.82 -7.08 -25.79
CA ILE A 457 -28.82 -8.30 -26.60
C ILE A 457 -30.07 -8.36 -27.47
N TRP A 458 -31.27 -8.02 -26.95
CA TRP A 458 -32.49 -7.98 -27.69
C TRP A 458 -32.42 -6.92 -28.81
N ARG A 459 -31.99 -5.69 -28.52
CA ARG A 459 -31.79 -4.60 -29.49
C ARG A 459 -30.84 -5.00 -30.61
N ASP A 460 -29.68 -5.58 -30.24
CA ASP A 460 -28.63 -5.96 -31.19
C ASP A 460 -29.10 -7.12 -32.09
N ALA A 461 -29.89 -8.06 -31.56
CA ALA A 461 -30.49 -9.15 -32.32
C ALA A 461 -31.49 -8.63 -33.34
N ASP A 462 -32.34 -7.65 -32.98
CA ASP A 462 -33.32 -7.01 -33.87
C ASP A 462 -32.61 -6.23 -34.99
N ASN A 463 -31.51 -5.56 -34.70
CA ASN A 463 -30.70 -4.81 -35.66
C ASN A 463 -29.70 -5.68 -36.47
N GLY A 464 -29.51 -6.94 -36.11
CA GLY A 464 -28.56 -7.85 -36.76
C GLY A 464 -27.09 -7.48 -36.55
N VAL A 465 -26.76 -6.65 -35.54
CA VAL A 465 -25.40 -6.16 -35.26
C VAL A 465 -25.12 -6.26 -33.78
N PHE A 466 -24.00 -6.91 -33.42
CA PHE A 466 -23.54 -6.94 -32.04
C PHE A 466 -22.67 -5.72 -31.75
N THR A 467 -23.12 -4.86 -30.83
CA THR A 467 -22.44 -3.59 -30.53
C THR A 467 -21.38 -3.72 -29.45
N LEU A 468 -20.41 -2.79 -29.49
CA LEU A 468 -19.37 -2.70 -28.46
C LEU A 468 -19.95 -2.37 -27.08
N ALA A 469 -20.99 -1.51 -27.03
CA ALA A 469 -21.69 -1.18 -25.80
C ALA A 469 -22.28 -2.41 -25.12
N THR A 470 -22.87 -3.33 -25.90
CA THR A 470 -23.40 -4.61 -25.41
C THR A 470 -22.29 -5.47 -24.82
N ALA A 471 -21.15 -5.63 -25.51
CA ALA A 471 -20.01 -6.39 -25.03
C ALA A 471 -19.42 -5.78 -23.73
N TRP A 472 -19.29 -4.48 -23.70
CA TRP A 472 -18.76 -3.76 -22.52
C TRP A 472 -19.72 -3.86 -21.33
N ASN A 473 -21.02 -3.64 -21.54
CA ASN A 473 -22.02 -3.78 -20.49
C ASN A 473 -22.09 -5.21 -19.93
N ALA A 474 -22.04 -6.22 -20.81
CA ALA A 474 -22.02 -7.63 -20.39
C ALA A 474 -20.76 -7.96 -19.56
N THR A 475 -19.60 -7.46 -19.95
CA THR A 475 -18.35 -7.63 -19.18
C THR A 475 -18.47 -7.02 -17.78
N ASN A 476 -18.99 -5.79 -17.68
CA ASN A 476 -19.24 -5.13 -16.40
C ASN A 476 -20.24 -5.91 -15.53
N THR A 477 -21.30 -6.45 -16.16
CA THR A 477 -22.28 -7.31 -15.47
C THR A 477 -21.63 -8.55 -14.89
N VAL A 478 -20.74 -9.21 -15.64
CA VAL A 478 -20.00 -10.39 -15.16
C VAL A 478 -19.09 -10.05 -13.98
N ILE A 479 -18.36 -8.93 -14.04
CA ILE A 479 -17.47 -8.49 -12.95
C ILE A 479 -18.26 -8.22 -11.66
N LEU A 480 -19.35 -7.44 -11.75
CA LEU A 480 -20.20 -7.17 -10.59
C LEU A 480 -20.91 -8.43 -10.09
N GLY A 481 -21.37 -9.30 -11.00
CA GLY A 481 -21.97 -10.58 -10.66
C GLY A 481 -21.04 -11.52 -9.92
N ALA A 482 -19.76 -11.58 -10.33
CA ALA A 482 -18.74 -12.36 -9.62
C ALA A 482 -18.55 -11.88 -8.16
N PHE A 483 -18.66 -10.58 -7.93
CA PHE A 483 -18.60 -10.03 -6.57
C PHE A 483 -19.85 -10.34 -5.75
N VAL A 484 -21.05 -10.25 -6.35
CA VAL A 484 -22.31 -10.66 -5.69
C VAL A 484 -22.26 -12.16 -5.32
N VAL A 485 -21.74 -13.02 -6.22
CA VAL A 485 -21.53 -14.45 -5.91
C VAL A 485 -20.54 -14.63 -4.76
N THR A 486 -19.50 -13.80 -4.69
CA THR A 486 -18.55 -13.83 -3.55
C THR A 486 -19.27 -13.49 -2.25
N ALA A 487 -20.15 -12.47 -2.24
CA ALA A 487 -20.96 -12.11 -1.08
C ALA A 487 -21.95 -13.21 -0.70
N LEU A 488 -22.59 -13.88 -1.66
CA LEU A 488 -23.45 -15.03 -1.40
C LEU A 488 -22.70 -16.18 -0.72
N ARG A 489 -21.49 -16.49 -1.20
CA ARG A 489 -20.61 -17.51 -0.59
C ARG A 489 -20.21 -17.13 0.84
N GLU A 490 -19.83 -15.88 1.06
CA GLU A 490 -19.50 -15.38 2.40
C GLU A 490 -20.72 -15.46 3.32
N ALA A 491 -21.89 -15.02 2.89
CA ALA A 491 -23.14 -15.12 3.66
C ALA A 491 -23.50 -16.58 4.01
N HIS A 492 -23.28 -17.50 3.07
CA HIS A 492 -23.51 -18.93 3.31
C HIS A 492 -22.56 -19.49 4.38
N VAL A 493 -21.26 -19.13 4.32
CA VAL A 493 -20.26 -19.54 5.33
C VAL A 493 -20.62 -18.96 6.71
N LEU A 494 -21.08 -17.72 6.76
CA LEU A 494 -21.52 -17.09 8.01
C LEU A 494 -22.77 -17.76 8.62
N ALA A 495 -23.67 -18.24 7.77
CA ALA A 495 -24.87 -18.95 8.21
C ALA A 495 -24.57 -20.39 8.68
N HIS A 496 -23.47 -20.98 8.19
CA HIS A 496 -23.06 -22.37 8.49
C HIS A 496 -21.60 -22.41 8.98
N PRO A 497 -21.30 -21.87 10.16
CA PRO A 497 -19.93 -21.79 10.65
C PRO A 497 -19.36 -23.19 10.89
N LYS A 498 -18.37 -23.58 10.10
CA LYS A 498 -17.54 -24.75 10.40
C LYS A 498 -16.66 -24.44 11.60
N ALA A 499 -16.45 -25.42 12.51
CA ALA A 499 -15.47 -25.26 13.58
C ALA A 499 -14.10 -24.88 12.98
N ARG A 500 -13.58 -23.72 13.36
CA ARG A 500 -12.30 -23.22 12.88
C ARG A 500 -11.21 -24.11 13.49
N VAL A 501 -10.59 -24.96 12.71
CA VAL A 501 -9.35 -25.62 13.10
C VAL A 501 -8.27 -24.54 13.01
N VAL A 502 -7.86 -24.02 14.14
CA VAL A 502 -6.71 -23.09 14.23
C VAL A 502 -5.48 -23.91 13.85
N PRO A 503 -4.73 -23.59 12.79
CA PRO A 503 -3.50 -24.28 12.51
C PRO A 503 -2.54 -24.04 13.68
N ALA A 504 -2.15 -25.10 14.38
CA ALA A 504 -1.10 -25.06 15.38
C ALA A 504 0.25 -24.98 14.66
N GLY A 505 0.65 -23.77 14.24
CA GLY A 505 1.96 -23.53 13.64
C GLY A 505 2.17 -22.04 13.42
N VAL A 506 3.32 -21.54 13.85
CA VAL A 506 3.85 -20.25 13.37
C VAL A 506 3.86 -20.34 11.85
N PRO A 507 3.30 -19.40 11.07
CA PRO A 507 3.49 -19.40 9.64
C PRO A 507 4.99 -19.38 9.38
N THR A 508 5.54 -20.51 8.95
CA THR A 508 6.91 -20.52 8.44
C THR A 508 6.87 -19.55 7.27
N LEU A 509 7.68 -18.52 7.29
CA LEU A 509 7.88 -17.66 6.13
C LEU A 509 8.12 -18.62 4.96
N ALA A 510 7.12 -18.78 4.09
CA ALA A 510 7.30 -19.47 2.83
C ALA A 510 8.56 -18.85 2.23
N ALA A 511 9.45 -19.71 1.70
CA ALA A 511 10.76 -19.32 1.20
C ALA A 511 10.65 -17.97 0.49
N PRO A 512 11.57 -17.03 0.73
CA PRO A 512 11.42 -15.64 0.33
C PRO A 512 10.90 -15.61 -1.09
N VAL A 513 9.78 -14.91 -1.30
CA VAL A 513 9.28 -14.62 -2.65
C VAL A 513 10.52 -14.14 -3.38
N THR A 514 10.98 -14.92 -4.36
CA THR A 514 12.27 -14.75 -5.01
C THR A 514 12.35 -13.30 -5.47
N VAL A 515 12.93 -12.46 -4.65
CA VAL A 515 13.42 -11.15 -5.07
C VAL A 515 14.38 -11.51 -6.18
N VAL A 516 14.15 -11.01 -7.37
CA VAL A 516 14.98 -11.21 -8.55
C VAL A 516 16.42 -11.23 -8.07
N ALA A 517 17.09 -12.36 -8.24
CA ALA A 517 18.45 -12.56 -7.80
C ALA A 517 19.27 -11.33 -8.18
N ARG A 518 19.93 -10.75 -7.21
CA ARG A 518 20.87 -9.65 -7.35
C ARG A 518 21.78 -9.99 -8.53
N PRO A 519 21.93 -9.15 -9.55
CA PRO A 519 23.02 -9.36 -10.52
C PRO A 519 24.32 -9.41 -9.71
N PRO A 520 25.23 -10.36 -10.00
CA PRO A 520 26.51 -10.43 -9.32
C PRO A 520 27.16 -9.05 -9.39
N ALA A 521 27.67 -8.59 -8.25
CA ALA A 521 28.40 -7.33 -8.19
C ALA A 521 29.50 -7.39 -9.27
N VAL A 522 29.42 -6.51 -10.24
CA VAL A 522 30.50 -6.30 -11.20
C VAL A 522 31.68 -5.86 -10.34
N ALA A 523 32.71 -6.70 -10.27
CA ALA A 523 33.94 -6.34 -9.58
C ALA A 523 34.45 -5.05 -10.22
N GLU A 524 34.54 -3.98 -9.45
CA GLU A 524 35.23 -2.77 -9.88
C GLU A 524 36.66 -3.16 -10.24
N PRO A 525 37.19 -2.72 -11.39
CA PRO A 525 38.57 -2.96 -11.70
C PRO A 525 39.44 -2.34 -10.61
N VAL A 526 40.27 -3.18 -9.99
CA VAL A 526 41.28 -2.74 -9.02
C VAL A 526 42.11 -1.67 -9.72
N ALA A 527 42.04 -0.42 -9.23
CA ALA A 527 42.88 0.66 -9.75
C ALA A 527 44.34 0.23 -9.64
N ALA A 528 45.03 0.23 -10.79
CA ALA A 528 46.46 -0.02 -10.83
C ALA A 528 47.18 1.03 -9.94
N PRO A 529 48.26 0.65 -9.23
CA PRO A 529 48.99 1.58 -8.39
C PRO A 529 49.54 2.72 -9.25
N VAL A 530 49.21 3.94 -8.89
CA VAL A 530 49.77 5.16 -9.48
C VAL A 530 51.27 5.13 -9.25
N ALA A 531 52.05 5.03 -10.35
CA ALA A 531 53.48 5.16 -10.30
C ALA A 531 53.86 6.55 -9.78
N THR A 532 54.57 6.61 -8.67
CA THR A 532 55.15 7.84 -8.13
C THR A 532 56.12 8.43 -9.15
N ALA A 533 55.85 9.67 -9.56
CA ALA A 533 56.78 10.44 -10.40
C ALA A 533 58.09 10.71 -9.62
N PRO A 534 59.25 10.68 -10.27
CA PRO A 534 60.54 10.94 -9.63
C PRO A 534 60.65 12.41 -9.20
N GLU A 535 61.12 12.62 -7.96
CA GLU A 535 61.47 13.92 -7.39
C GLU A 535 62.53 14.62 -8.29
N LEU A 536 62.17 15.80 -8.78
CA LEU A 536 63.12 16.71 -9.41
C LEU A 536 63.95 17.43 -8.32
N VAL A 537 65.23 17.06 -8.22
CA VAL A 537 66.23 17.77 -7.42
C VAL A 537 66.49 19.15 -8.05
N PRO A 538 66.44 20.28 -7.31
CA PRO A 538 66.81 21.57 -7.88
C PRO A 538 68.36 21.69 -7.98
N ALA A 539 68.85 21.88 -9.20
CA ALA A 539 70.25 22.24 -9.46
C ALA A 539 70.53 23.65 -8.91
N GLY A 540 71.42 23.72 -7.97
CA GLY A 540 72.01 24.98 -7.55
C GLY A 540 72.83 25.58 -8.66
N GLY A 541 72.68 26.88 -8.86
CA GLY A 541 73.51 27.64 -9.84
C GLY A 541 73.77 29.04 -9.33
N ALA A 542 75.03 29.30 -9.10
CA ALA A 542 75.61 30.53 -8.61
C ALA A 542 75.43 31.75 -9.56
N ARG A 543 75.39 32.90 -8.95
CA ARG A 543 75.64 34.29 -9.25
C ARG A 543 74.43 35.18 -9.35
#